data_39c453734da541656a327e81508d6f4f
#
_entry.id   39c453734da541656a327e81508d6f4f
#
_cell.length_a   1.000
_cell.length_b   1.000
_cell.length_c   1.000
_cell.angle_alpha   90.00
_cell.angle_beta   90.00
_cell.angle_gamma   90.00
#
_symmetry.space_group_name_H-M   'P 1'
#
loop_
_entity.id
_entity.type
_entity.pdbx_description
1 polymer ?
#
loop_
_entity_poly.entity_id
_entity_poly.type
_entity_poly.pdbx_seq_one_letter_code
_entity_poly.pdbx_strand_id
1 'polypeptide(L)'
;PCTSTTNMAQSTHKRKAANGHLGITEESRMLNSILIKMVSEIDTELRTGLRFVFTIEQPKSADVTEIPALKMLTEREDVYRAEFSMCWFGVPYQKHTYIWTNIKPLADALNQRRCSKDNPCAYFNRHEQVKGNSDECTPFPPQLCALIKDHVACHVSKRRFEPYCLPCA
;
A
#
# COMPACT_ATOMS: atom_id res chain seq x y z
N PRO A 1 1.97 1.97 -11.74
CA PRO A 1 2.76 0.71 -11.66
C PRO A 1 1.90 -0.53 -11.53
N CYS A 2 0.73 -0.49 -10.88
CA CYS A 2 -0.13 -1.67 -10.70
C CYS A 2 -0.67 -2.25 -12.02
N THR A 3 -0.81 -1.46 -13.08
CA THR A 3 -1.30 -1.93 -14.38
C THR A 3 -0.38 -2.95 -15.05
N SER A 4 0.92 -2.91 -14.78
CA SER A 4 1.89 -3.85 -15.36
C SER A 4 2.01 -5.16 -14.59
N THR A 5 1.59 -5.18 -13.34
CA THR A 5 1.77 -6.30 -12.41
C THR A 5 0.46 -7.03 -12.06
N THR A 6 -0.69 -6.54 -12.53
CA THR A 6 -1.97 -7.22 -12.31
C THR A 6 -2.12 -8.45 -13.20
N ASN A 7 -2.75 -9.51 -12.68
CA ASN A 7 -3.04 -10.71 -13.44
C ASN A 7 -3.85 -10.42 -14.72
N MET A 8 -4.73 -9.41 -14.68
CA MET A 8 -5.52 -8.98 -15.83
C MET A 8 -4.62 -8.39 -16.94
N ALA A 9 -3.70 -7.50 -16.59
CA ALA A 9 -2.77 -6.93 -17.56
C ALA A 9 -1.89 -8.02 -18.18
N GLN A 10 -1.40 -8.97 -17.37
CA GLN A 10 -0.58 -10.08 -17.85
C GLN A 10 -1.36 -11.02 -18.78
N SER A 11 -2.63 -11.34 -18.47
CA SER A 11 -3.48 -12.21 -19.30
C SER A 11 -3.88 -11.53 -20.61
N THR A 12 -4.26 -10.25 -20.57
CA THR A 12 -4.70 -9.50 -21.75
C THR A 12 -3.58 -9.39 -22.80
N HIS A 13 -2.34 -9.21 -22.34
CA HIS A 13 -1.21 -9.08 -23.24
C HIS A 13 -0.50 -10.40 -23.54
N LYS A 14 -0.98 -11.54 -23.02
CA LYS A 14 -0.39 -12.89 -23.20
C LYS A 14 1.13 -12.91 -22.97
N ARG A 15 1.65 -12.01 -22.15
CA ARG A 15 3.07 -11.89 -21.86
C ARG A 15 3.27 -11.85 -20.36
N LYS A 16 3.98 -12.82 -19.84
CA LYS A 16 4.83 -12.56 -18.68
C LYS A 16 5.89 -11.59 -19.17
N ALA A 17 6.05 -10.47 -18.51
CA ALA A 17 7.05 -9.48 -18.92
C ALA A 17 8.39 -10.20 -19.13
N ALA A 18 8.92 -10.16 -20.34
CA ALA A 18 10.18 -10.85 -20.68
C ALA A 18 11.36 -10.37 -19.81
N ASN A 19 11.22 -9.20 -19.20
CA ASN A 19 12.17 -8.57 -18.28
C ASN A 19 11.67 -8.61 -16.82
N GLY A 20 10.96 -9.67 -16.43
CA GLY A 20 10.38 -9.75 -15.08
C GLY A 20 9.30 -8.68 -14.88
N HIS A 21 9.36 -7.97 -13.77
CA HIS A 21 8.31 -7.03 -13.34
C HIS A 21 8.50 -5.59 -13.84
N LEU A 22 9.29 -5.38 -14.87
CA LEU A 22 9.57 -4.04 -15.41
C LEU A 22 8.45 -3.45 -16.29
N GLY A 23 7.38 -4.23 -16.50
CA GLY A 23 6.22 -3.79 -17.29
C GLY A 23 6.34 -4.09 -18.79
N ILE A 24 5.17 -4.08 -19.46
CA ILE A 24 5.03 -4.50 -20.87
C ILE A 24 5.17 -3.29 -21.79
N THR A 25 4.63 -2.14 -21.40
CA THR A 25 4.70 -0.88 -22.15
C THR A 25 5.86 -0.02 -21.65
N GLU A 26 6.31 0.92 -22.46
CA GLU A 26 7.31 1.90 -22.08
C GLU A 26 6.88 2.72 -20.85
N GLU A 27 5.62 3.17 -20.84
CA GLU A 27 5.02 3.87 -19.70
C GLU A 27 5.06 3.01 -18.43
N SER A 28 4.67 1.74 -18.51
CA SER A 28 4.71 0.82 -17.36
C SER A 28 6.13 0.62 -16.85
N ARG A 29 7.12 0.53 -17.77
CA ARG A 29 8.54 0.41 -17.39
C ARG A 29 9.03 1.66 -16.66
N MET A 30 8.67 2.84 -17.18
CA MET A 30 9.02 4.12 -16.56
C MET A 30 8.41 4.22 -15.15
N LEU A 31 7.13 3.94 -14.99
CA LEU A 31 6.45 3.97 -13.69
C LEU A 31 7.06 2.96 -12.70
N ASN A 32 7.38 1.75 -13.15
CA ASN A 32 8.06 0.77 -12.30
C ASN A 32 9.48 1.20 -11.92
N SER A 33 10.20 1.86 -12.81
CA SER A 33 11.53 2.41 -12.50
C SER A 33 11.44 3.52 -11.43
N ILE A 34 10.44 4.38 -11.51
CA ILE A 34 10.17 5.39 -10.49
C ILE A 34 9.84 4.72 -9.15
N LEU A 35 8.96 3.71 -9.16
CA LEU A 35 8.61 2.96 -7.96
C LEU A 35 9.85 2.30 -7.32
N ILE A 36 10.68 1.64 -8.11
CA ILE A 36 11.93 1.01 -7.64
C ILE A 36 12.85 2.04 -7.00
N LYS A 37 13.02 3.21 -7.63
CA LYS A 37 13.84 4.30 -7.09
C LYS A 37 13.28 4.78 -5.75
N MET A 38 11.98 5.09 -5.67
CA MET A 38 11.33 5.51 -4.43
C MET A 38 11.49 4.48 -3.31
N VAL A 39 11.28 3.20 -3.61
CA VAL A 39 11.44 2.10 -2.65
C VAL A 39 12.88 1.99 -2.16
N SER A 40 13.86 2.15 -3.04
CA SER A 40 15.28 2.13 -2.67
C SER A 40 15.66 3.31 -1.78
N GLU A 41 15.10 4.49 -2.03
CA GLU A 41 15.25 5.67 -1.17
C GLU A 41 14.63 5.41 0.21
N ILE A 42 13.41 4.87 0.28
CA ILE A 42 12.75 4.48 1.53
C ILE A 42 13.62 3.50 2.33
N ASP A 43 14.14 2.45 1.69
CA ASP A 43 14.98 1.47 2.37
C ASP A 43 16.28 2.12 2.91
N THR A 44 16.89 3.01 2.13
CA THR A 44 18.06 3.77 2.55
C THR A 44 17.78 4.62 3.79
N GLU A 45 16.69 5.39 3.76
CA GLU A 45 16.26 6.24 4.86
C GLU A 45 15.96 5.43 6.14
N LEU A 46 15.31 4.28 5.99
CA LEU A 46 15.07 3.37 7.13
C LEU A 46 16.37 2.84 7.73
N ARG A 47 17.38 2.52 6.91
CA ARG A 47 18.70 2.05 7.37
C ARG A 47 19.50 3.12 8.07
N THR A 48 19.38 4.37 7.66
CA THR A 48 20.07 5.52 8.27
C THR A 48 19.44 5.96 9.59
N GLY A 49 18.28 5.39 9.96
CA GLY A 49 17.55 5.76 11.16
C GLY A 49 16.86 7.12 11.07
N LEU A 50 16.74 7.69 9.88
CA LEU A 50 16.01 8.94 9.68
C LEU A 50 14.53 8.76 10.03
N ARG A 51 13.99 9.77 10.71
CA ARG A 51 12.62 9.77 11.22
C ARG A 51 11.65 10.19 10.12
N PHE A 52 11.32 9.30 9.22
CA PHE A 52 10.28 9.54 8.24
C PHE A 52 9.17 8.49 8.34
N VAL A 53 8.04 8.77 7.75
CA VAL A 53 6.91 7.86 7.65
C VAL A 53 6.54 7.65 6.19
N PHE A 54 6.13 6.44 5.86
CA PHE A 54 5.66 6.14 4.51
C PHE A 54 4.42 5.24 4.53
N THR A 55 3.67 5.30 3.45
CA THR A 55 2.63 4.35 3.10
C THR A 55 2.70 4.05 1.61
N ILE A 56 2.67 2.77 1.25
CA ILE A 56 2.58 2.31 -0.14
C ILE A 56 1.29 1.53 -0.29
N GLU A 57 0.38 2.01 -1.13
CA GLU A 57 -0.89 1.34 -1.42
C GLU A 57 -0.79 0.52 -2.69
N GLN A 58 -1.40 -0.66 -2.67
CA GLN A 58 -1.55 -1.53 -3.83
C GLN A 58 -2.88 -2.29 -3.78
N PRO A 59 -3.58 -2.43 -4.91
CA PRO A 59 -4.67 -3.39 -5.00
C PRO A 59 -4.15 -4.80 -4.69
N LYS A 60 -4.94 -5.61 -3.97
CA LYS A 60 -4.57 -7.00 -3.64
C LYS A 60 -4.26 -7.86 -4.88
N SER A 61 -4.87 -7.52 -6.02
CA SER A 61 -4.64 -8.21 -7.30
C SER A 61 -3.33 -7.84 -7.99
N ALA A 62 -2.61 -6.82 -7.49
CA ALA A 62 -1.34 -6.40 -8.06
C ALA A 62 -0.20 -7.18 -7.41
N ASP A 63 0.58 -7.86 -8.24
CA ASP A 63 1.72 -8.67 -7.80
C ASP A 63 3.01 -7.85 -7.79
N VAL A 64 3.01 -6.78 -6.99
CA VAL A 64 4.16 -5.88 -6.90
C VAL A 64 5.26 -6.40 -5.99
N THR A 65 4.94 -7.35 -5.10
CA THR A 65 5.92 -8.00 -4.22
C THR A 65 6.93 -8.86 -4.98
N GLU A 66 6.63 -9.17 -6.23
CA GLU A 66 7.58 -9.80 -7.15
C GLU A 66 8.70 -8.86 -7.60
N ILE A 67 8.53 -7.54 -7.45
CA ILE A 67 9.61 -6.56 -7.72
C ILE A 67 10.66 -6.68 -6.61
N PRO A 68 11.94 -7.04 -6.91
CA PRO A 68 12.92 -7.36 -5.88
C PRO A 68 13.12 -6.26 -4.83
N ALA A 69 13.16 -5.01 -5.25
CA ALA A 69 13.31 -3.88 -4.32
C ALA A 69 12.11 -3.78 -3.35
N LEU A 70 10.89 -3.98 -3.85
CA LEU A 70 9.70 -3.96 -3.00
C LEU A 70 9.65 -5.16 -2.06
N LYS A 71 10.06 -6.34 -2.54
CA LYS A 71 10.17 -7.54 -1.73
C LYS A 71 11.12 -7.31 -0.56
N MET A 72 12.31 -6.79 -0.81
CA MET A 72 13.29 -6.45 0.23
C MET A 72 12.72 -5.48 1.27
N LEU A 73 12.01 -4.43 0.83
CA LEU A 73 11.38 -3.49 1.73
C LEU A 73 10.29 -4.15 2.57
N THR A 74 9.44 -4.99 1.97
CA THR A 74 8.29 -5.59 2.67
C THR A 74 8.66 -6.74 3.60
N GLU A 75 9.86 -7.29 3.48
CA GLU A 75 10.41 -8.33 4.37
C GLU A 75 11.12 -7.76 5.60
N ARG A 76 11.22 -6.44 5.73
CA ARG A 76 11.82 -5.79 6.91
C ARG A 76 10.91 -5.91 8.13
N GLU A 77 11.50 -6.07 9.31
CA GLU A 77 10.79 -6.18 10.60
C GLU A 77 10.08 -4.89 11.02
N ASP A 78 10.57 -3.73 10.53
CA ASP A 78 10.00 -2.41 10.81
C ASP A 78 8.99 -1.94 9.75
N VAL A 79 8.62 -2.82 8.81
CA VAL A 79 7.61 -2.57 7.78
C VAL A 79 6.42 -3.52 7.96
N TYR A 80 5.25 -2.96 8.15
CA TYR A 80 4.01 -3.68 8.44
C TYR A 80 3.10 -3.68 7.23
N ARG A 81 2.52 -4.84 6.93
CA ARG A 81 1.49 -4.98 5.90
C ARG A 81 0.11 -4.98 6.53
N ALA A 82 -0.77 -4.16 6.00
CA ALA A 82 -2.19 -4.23 6.25
C ALA A 82 -2.96 -4.71 5.02
N GLU A 83 -3.98 -5.56 5.23
CA GLU A 83 -4.98 -5.91 4.25
C GLU A 83 -6.35 -5.39 4.71
N PHE A 84 -7.01 -4.61 3.86
CA PHE A 84 -8.32 -4.06 4.16
C PHE A 84 -9.18 -3.95 2.90
N SER A 85 -10.44 -3.55 3.08
CA SER A 85 -11.39 -3.37 1.99
C SER A 85 -11.88 -1.94 1.94
N MET A 86 -11.87 -1.31 0.77
CA MET A 86 -12.24 0.10 0.60
C MET A 86 -13.69 0.40 1.02
N CYS A 87 -14.60 -0.58 0.94
CA CYS A 87 -15.99 -0.43 1.38
C CYS A 87 -16.15 -0.09 2.89
N TRP A 88 -15.18 -0.38 3.73
CA TRP A 88 -15.17 0.07 5.13
C TRP A 88 -15.03 1.58 5.28
N PHE A 89 -14.66 2.27 4.20
CA PHE A 89 -14.43 3.71 4.17
C PHE A 89 -15.51 4.47 3.38
N GLY A 90 -16.73 3.89 3.29
CA GLY A 90 -17.90 4.58 2.76
C GLY A 90 -18.06 4.53 1.25
N VAL A 91 -17.36 3.63 0.56
CA VAL A 91 -17.58 3.41 -0.89
C VAL A 91 -18.37 2.12 -1.13
N PRO A 92 -19.24 2.07 -2.14
CA PRO A 92 -20.15 0.93 -2.36
C PRO A 92 -19.49 -0.29 -2.98
N TYR A 93 -18.25 -0.19 -3.45
CA TYR A 93 -17.52 -1.29 -4.09
C TYR A 93 -16.51 -1.92 -3.15
N GLN A 94 -16.35 -3.23 -3.27
CA GLN A 94 -15.33 -3.97 -2.53
C GLN A 94 -14.02 -3.99 -3.34
N LYS A 95 -13.03 -3.23 -2.90
CA LYS A 95 -11.66 -3.28 -3.41
C LYS A 95 -10.76 -3.70 -2.26
N HIS A 96 -10.28 -4.94 -2.31
CA HIS A 96 -9.28 -5.40 -1.36
C HIS A 96 -7.93 -4.77 -1.70
N THR A 97 -7.30 -4.23 -0.69
CA THR A 97 -6.12 -3.38 -0.84
C THR A 97 -5.07 -3.74 0.20
N TYR A 98 -3.81 -3.67 -0.18
CA TYR A 98 -2.68 -3.71 0.74
C TYR A 98 -2.13 -2.32 0.96
N ILE A 99 -1.71 -2.06 2.20
CA ILE A 99 -0.82 -0.96 2.55
C ILE A 99 0.41 -1.55 3.25
N TRP A 100 1.59 -1.11 2.83
CA TRP A 100 2.83 -1.27 3.60
C TRP A 100 3.19 0.07 4.22
N THR A 101 3.57 0.05 5.49
CA THR A 101 3.87 1.25 6.26
C THR A 101 4.83 0.92 7.41
N ASN A 102 5.58 1.90 7.87
CA ASN A 102 6.35 1.78 9.11
C ASN A 102 5.58 2.25 10.36
N ILE A 103 4.27 2.46 10.24
CA ILE A 103 3.38 2.84 11.36
C ILE A 103 2.56 1.61 11.78
N LYS A 104 3.05 0.83 12.74
CA LYS A 104 2.36 -0.38 13.22
C LYS A 104 0.90 -0.12 13.63
N PRO A 105 0.56 0.93 14.44
CA PRO A 105 -0.83 1.18 14.80
C PRO A 105 -1.76 1.44 13.61
N LEU A 106 -1.26 2.03 12.51
CA LEU A 106 -2.02 2.20 11.27
C LEU A 106 -2.30 0.84 10.61
N ALA A 107 -1.29 0.00 10.52
CA ALA A 107 -1.45 -1.33 9.95
C ALA A 107 -2.45 -2.17 10.75
N ASP A 108 -2.38 -2.14 12.07
CA ASP A 108 -3.30 -2.86 12.97
C ASP A 108 -4.75 -2.34 12.80
N ALA A 109 -4.94 -1.02 12.72
CA ALA A 109 -6.26 -0.40 12.51
C ALA A 109 -6.87 -0.75 11.14
N LEU A 110 -6.06 -0.83 10.10
CA LEU A 110 -6.51 -1.21 8.76
C LEU A 110 -6.86 -2.71 8.67
N ASN A 111 -6.08 -3.58 9.30
CA ASN A 111 -6.31 -5.04 9.29
C ASN A 111 -7.68 -5.42 9.88
N GLN A 112 -8.23 -4.62 10.80
CA GLN A 112 -9.59 -4.80 11.36
C GLN A 112 -10.70 -4.49 10.34
N ARG A 113 -10.39 -3.88 9.20
CA ARG A 113 -11.35 -3.38 8.20
C ARG A 113 -11.36 -4.22 6.92
N ARG A 114 -11.17 -5.52 7.07
CA ARG A 114 -11.31 -6.47 5.96
C ARG A 114 -12.76 -6.94 5.87
N CYS A 115 -13.43 -6.59 4.76
CA CYS A 115 -14.80 -7.02 4.53
C CYS A 115 -14.86 -8.52 4.18
N SER A 116 -15.62 -9.28 4.96
CA SER A 116 -15.88 -10.70 4.78
C SER A 116 -17.27 -11.05 5.29
N LYS A 117 -17.66 -12.31 5.19
CA LYS A 117 -18.91 -12.81 5.80
C LYS A 117 -18.91 -12.63 7.32
N ASP A 118 -17.75 -12.85 7.94
CA ASP A 118 -17.59 -12.81 9.40
C ASP A 118 -17.32 -11.39 9.93
N ASN A 119 -16.93 -10.47 9.04
CA ASN A 119 -16.66 -9.07 9.37
C ASN A 119 -17.25 -8.17 8.27
N PRO A 120 -18.60 -8.05 8.20
CA PRO A 120 -19.26 -7.32 7.14
C PRO A 120 -19.12 -5.80 7.30
N CYS A 121 -18.90 -5.09 6.19
CA CYS A 121 -19.04 -3.63 6.13
C CYS A 121 -20.50 -3.22 5.89
N ALA A 122 -20.79 -1.91 5.87
CA ALA A 122 -22.14 -1.39 5.64
C ALA A 122 -22.73 -1.79 4.27
N TYR A 123 -21.88 -2.14 3.29
CA TYR A 123 -22.26 -2.53 1.93
C TYR A 123 -22.17 -4.05 1.70
N PHE A 124 -21.94 -4.85 2.74
CA PHE A 124 -21.85 -6.30 2.58
C PHE A 124 -23.11 -6.87 1.89
N ASN A 125 -22.92 -7.76 0.92
CA ASN A 125 -23.93 -8.30 0.01
C ASN A 125 -24.62 -7.28 -0.92
N ARG A 126 -24.18 -6.02 -0.91
CA ARG A 126 -24.69 -4.94 -1.77
C ARG A 126 -23.57 -4.20 -2.48
N HIS A 127 -22.37 -4.78 -2.52
CA HIS A 127 -21.26 -4.16 -3.19
C HIS A 127 -21.54 -4.03 -4.69
N GLU A 128 -21.30 -2.84 -5.19
CA GLU A 128 -21.37 -2.57 -6.62
C GLU A 128 -20.19 -3.24 -7.34
N GLN A 129 -20.48 -3.77 -8.52
CA GLN A 129 -19.41 -4.22 -9.40
C GLN A 129 -18.84 -3.02 -10.13
N VAL A 130 -17.53 -2.80 -10.00
CA VAL A 130 -16.82 -1.83 -10.81
C VAL A 130 -16.82 -2.33 -12.26
N LYS A 131 -17.67 -1.73 -13.11
CA LYS A 131 -17.78 -2.04 -14.53
C LYS A 131 -17.04 -0.98 -15.32
N GLY A 132 -16.09 -1.39 -16.17
CA GLY A 132 -15.42 -0.49 -17.10
C GLY A 132 -14.25 0.28 -16.49
N ASN A 133 -14.19 1.57 -16.76
CA ASN A 133 -13.06 2.41 -16.39
C ASN A 133 -12.91 2.51 -14.86
N SER A 134 -11.76 2.11 -14.34
CA SER A 134 -11.49 2.11 -12.89
C SER A 134 -11.24 3.50 -12.31
N ASP A 135 -11.39 4.56 -13.11
CA ASP A 135 -11.06 5.94 -12.71
C ASP A 135 -11.92 6.42 -11.54
N GLU A 136 -13.19 5.99 -11.49
CA GLU A 136 -14.10 6.27 -10.37
C GLU A 136 -13.65 5.63 -9.04
N CYS A 137 -12.84 4.58 -9.11
CA CYS A 137 -12.32 3.85 -7.95
C CYS A 137 -10.88 4.26 -7.61
N THR A 138 -10.32 5.25 -8.29
CA THR A 138 -8.94 5.71 -8.11
C THR A 138 -8.77 6.64 -6.91
N PRO A 139 -9.69 7.58 -6.62
CA PRO A 139 -9.55 8.44 -5.45
C PRO A 139 -9.64 7.64 -4.15
N PHE A 140 -8.78 7.95 -3.20
CA PHE A 140 -8.91 7.41 -1.86
C PHE A 140 -10.16 7.96 -1.16
N PRO A 141 -10.96 7.10 -0.50
CA PRO A 141 -12.07 7.55 0.32
C PRO A 141 -11.62 8.57 1.38
N PRO A 142 -12.38 9.66 1.61
CA PRO A 142 -12.00 10.68 2.60
C PRO A 142 -11.75 10.11 4.00
N GLN A 143 -12.54 9.10 4.42
CA GLN A 143 -12.37 8.46 5.74
C GLN A 143 -11.05 7.67 5.82
N LEU A 144 -10.58 7.05 4.73
CA LEU A 144 -9.26 6.42 4.68
C LEU A 144 -8.15 7.47 4.80
N CYS A 145 -8.28 8.58 4.08
CA CYS A 145 -7.32 9.68 4.18
C CYS A 145 -7.26 10.26 5.60
N ALA A 146 -8.40 10.44 6.25
CA ALA A 146 -8.48 10.90 7.64
C ALA A 146 -7.78 9.92 8.59
N LEU A 147 -8.06 8.62 8.49
CA LEU A 147 -7.42 7.59 9.31
C LEU A 147 -5.89 7.61 9.15
N ILE A 148 -5.40 7.66 7.92
CA ILE A 148 -3.95 7.72 7.64
C ILE A 148 -3.36 8.99 8.26
N LYS A 149 -3.97 10.16 8.03
CA LYS A 149 -3.53 11.45 8.55
C LYS A 149 -3.42 11.42 10.08
N ASP A 150 -4.42 10.88 10.78
CA ASP A 150 -4.47 10.86 12.24
C ASP A 150 -3.36 9.96 12.82
N HIS A 151 -3.13 8.80 12.21
CA HIS A 151 -2.04 7.91 12.63
C HIS A 151 -0.66 8.50 12.33
N VAL A 152 -0.48 9.16 11.19
CA VAL A 152 0.77 9.87 10.86
C VAL A 152 1.03 10.98 11.86
N ALA A 153 0.04 11.84 12.13
CA ALA A 153 0.16 12.93 13.09
C ALA A 153 0.51 12.43 14.50
N CYS A 154 -0.18 11.39 14.98
CA CYS A 154 0.10 10.78 16.27
C CYS A 154 1.53 10.18 16.33
N HIS A 155 1.95 9.49 15.27
CA HIS A 155 3.28 8.87 15.21
C HIS A 155 4.40 9.92 15.22
N VAL A 156 4.26 10.98 14.43
CA VAL A 156 5.22 12.09 14.38
C VAL A 156 5.27 12.85 15.70
N SER A 157 4.10 13.10 16.34
CA SER A 157 4.03 13.80 17.62
C SER A 157 4.71 13.03 18.75
N LYS A 158 4.47 11.72 18.86
CA LYS A 158 5.11 10.86 19.86
C LYS A 158 6.64 10.88 19.72
N ARG A 159 7.15 10.84 18.50
CA ARG A 159 8.59 10.87 18.23
C ARG A 159 9.26 12.21 18.57
N ARG A 160 8.50 13.33 18.61
CA ARG A 160 9.03 14.64 19.01
C ARG A 160 9.30 14.74 20.51
N PHE A 161 8.61 13.95 21.32
CA PHE A 161 8.69 14.00 22.79
C PHE A 161 9.56 12.88 23.40
N GLU A 162 10.12 11.98 22.62
CA GLU A 162 11.18 11.11 23.12
C GLU A 162 12.47 11.94 23.22
N PRO A 163 12.91 12.32 24.43
CA PRO A 163 14.18 13.01 24.58
C PRO A 163 15.29 12.09 24.11
N TYR A 164 16.29 12.64 23.43
CA TYR A 164 17.56 11.97 23.23
C TYR A 164 18.11 11.56 24.58
N CYS A 165 17.85 10.36 25.06
CA CYS A 165 18.72 9.72 26.04
C CYS A 165 20.01 9.42 25.30
N LEU A 166 20.94 10.39 25.34
CA LEU A 166 22.34 10.09 25.14
C LEU A 166 22.69 9.00 26.16
N PRO A 167 23.32 7.87 25.76
CA PRO A 167 23.85 6.96 26.74
C PRO A 167 24.80 7.74 27.61
N CYS A 168 24.48 7.81 28.92
CA CYS A 168 25.42 8.30 29.90
C CYS A 168 26.65 7.39 29.80
N ALA A 169 27.80 7.97 29.41
CA ALA A 169 29.09 7.33 29.42
C ALA A 169 29.54 7.06 30.87
#